data_e1c547f00ef9f23821a71f405e1d87eb
#
_entry.id   e1c547f00ef9f23821a71f405e1d87eb
#
_cell.length_a   1.000
_cell.length_b   1.000
_cell.length_c   1.000
_cell.angle_alpha   90.00
_cell.angle_beta   90.00
_cell.angle_gamma   90.00
#
_symmetry.space_group_name_H-M   'P 1'
#
loop_
_entity.id
_entity.type
_entity.pdbx_description
1 polymer ?
#
loop_
_entity_poly.entity_id
_entity_poly.type
_entity_poly.pdbx_seq_one_letter_code
_entity_poly.pdbx_strand_id
1 'polypeptide(L)'
;MPVASPAKVMADLKGKRIGSGPGIQNVTLAKTVLERGGATGATEVELPIGQHVAALAAGQIDGAYTLEPTGTIGRMNGTTRVLEAGVISRYVLGDPMAPWFGGSASLASDFIQKNPEAAKKFIGAYGRGVALVRTKPVEARQFLKGYTAIEGPLTSEVPLAAYTMYNEFTPADVAHFQKFFDLFSEKGIFSKRLLVDSMLYKG
;
A
#
# COMPACT_ATOMS: atom_id res chain seq x y z
N MET A 1 5.82 12.48 -8.11
CA MET A 1 6.74 13.16 -9.03
C MET A 1 6.70 14.67 -8.80
N PRO A 2 7.75 15.45 -9.17
CA PRO A 2 7.72 16.90 -9.06
C PRO A 2 6.52 17.51 -9.79
N VAL A 3 5.96 18.61 -9.27
CA VAL A 3 4.85 19.32 -9.92
C VAL A 3 5.20 19.75 -11.34
N ALA A 4 6.43 20.24 -11.55
CA ALA A 4 6.92 20.72 -12.85
C ALA A 4 7.24 19.60 -13.86
N SER A 5 7.17 18.32 -13.47
CA SER A 5 7.46 17.21 -14.39
C SER A 5 6.43 17.16 -15.54
N PRO A 6 6.88 17.02 -16.82
CA PRO A 6 5.98 16.94 -17.96
C PRO A 6 5.26 15.58 -18.10
N ALA A 7 5.67 14.56 -17.34
CA ALA A 7 5.11 13.22 -17.46
C ALA A 7 3.61 13.20 -17.14
N LYS A 8 2.83 12.53 -17.98
CA LYS A 8 1.36 12.40 -17.85
C LYS A 8 0.92 10.96 -17.61
N VAL A 9 1.71 9.99 -18.03
CA VAL A 9 1.43 8.55 -17.90
C VAL A 9 2.67 7.82 -17.42
N MET A 10 2.51 6.57 -16.96
CA MET A 10 3.61 5.76 -16.45
C MET A 10 4.74 5.58 -17.47
N ALA A 11 4.41 5.40 -18.75
CA ALA A 11 5.39 5.25 -19.83
C ALA A 11 6.33 6.46 -20.00
N ASP A 12 5.93 7.67 -19.58
CA ASP A 12 6.76 8.87 -19.62
C ASP A 12 7.91 8.83 -18.61
N LEU A 13 7.90 7.84 -17.72
CA LEU A 13 8.99 7.58 -16.77
C LEU A 13 10.12 6.75 -17.38
N LYS A 14 10.11 6.49 -18.68
CA LYS A 14 11.18 5.79 -19.40
C LYS A 14 12.55 6.42 -19.11
N GLY A 15 13.50 5.57 -18.68
CA GLY A 15 14.88 5.99 -18.38
C GLY A 15 15.02 6.90 -17.15
N LYS A 16 13.97 7.11 -16.35
CA LYS A 16 13.97 7.97 -15.17
C LYS A 16 14.42 7.21 -13.91
N ARG A 17 14.91 7.98 -12.92
CA ARG A 17 15.25 7.46 -11.59
C ARG A 17 14.01 7.51 -10.71
N ILE A 18 13.57 6.34 -10.23
CA ILE A 18 12.32 6.21 -9.48
C ILE A 18 12.62 5.69 -8.08
N GLY A 19 12.36 6.52 -7.08
CA GLY A 19 12.49 6.13 -5.68
C GLY A 19 11.51 5.02 -5.31
N SER A 20 11.95 4.06 -4.51
CA SER A 20 11.08 3.10 -3.82
C SER A 20 11.44 3.03 -2.34
N GLY A 21 10.52 2.56 -1.50
CA GLY A 21 10.82 2.26 -0.10
C GLY A 21 11.78 1.07 0.03
N PRO A 22 12.48 0.95 1.17
CA PRO A 22 13.39 -0.15 1.41
C PRO A 22 12.67 -1.49 1.53
N GLY A 23 13.41 -2.53 1.24
CA GLY A 23 13.00 -3.92 1.40
C GLY A 23 12.41 -4.55 0.15
N ILE A 24 12.55 -5.88 0.11
CA ILE A 24 12.25 -6.70 -1.08
C ILE A 24 10.83 -6.49 -1.62
N GLN A 25 9.85 -6.26 -0.75
CA GLN A 25 8.47 -6.02 -1.19
C GLN A 25 8.35 -4.71 -1.97
N ASN A 26 8.84 -3.60 -1.42
CA ASN A 26 8.72 -2.28 -2.06
C ASN A 26 9.48 -2.23 -3.38
N VAL A 27 10.71 -2.73 -3.39
CA VAL A 27 11.56 -2.81 -4.57
C VAL A 27 10.92 -3.67 -5.66
N THR A 28 10.41 -4.85 -5.32
CA THR A 28 9.75 -5.75 -6.27
C THR A 28 8.50 -5.12 -6.87
N LEU A 29 7.67 -4.51 -6.04
CA LEU A 29 6.45 -3.85 -6.50
C LEU A 29 6.77 -2.65 -7.39
N ALA A 30 7.71 -1.79 -6.99
CA ALA A 30 8.13 -0.65 -7.80
C ALA A 30 8.59 -1.10 -9.19
N LYS A 31 9.51 -2.07 -9.26
CA LYS A 31 10.01 -2.63 -10.52
C LYS A 31 8.90 -3.22 -11.38
N THR A 32 8.01 -4.01 -10.77
CA THR A 32 6.88 -4.63 -11.50
C THR A 32 5.91 -3.58 -12.05
N VAL A 33 5.59 -2.54 -11.27
CA VAL A 33 4.71 -1.45 -11.70
C VAL A 33 5.35 -0.68 -12.85
N LEU A 34 6.63 -0.34 -12.78
CA LEU A 34 7.35 0.35 -13.84
C LEU A 34 7.41 -0.47 -15.12
N GLU A 35 7.76 -1.75 -15.02
CA GLU A 35 7.83 -2.70 -16.14
C GLU A 35 6.47 -2.81 -16.84
N ARG A 36 5.40 -3.13 -16.09
CA ARG A 36 4.06 -3.33 -16.64
C ARG A 36 3.38 -2.02 -17.07
N GLY A 37 3.81 -0.90 -16.51
CA GLY A 37 3.37 0.44 -16.90
C GLY A 37 4.09 1.02 -18.11
N GLY A 38 5.06 0.30 -18.69
CA GLY A 38 5.78 0.72 -19.88
C GLY A 38 6.93 1.71 -19.64
N ALA A 39 7.34 1.91 -18.39
CA ALA A 39 8.48 2.77 -18.03
C ALA A 39 9.83 2.06 -18.28
N THR A 40 10.08 1.65 -19.52
CA THR A 40 11.28 0.88 -19.91
C THR A 40 12.56 1.61 -19.61
N GLY A 41 13.55 0.91 -19.03
CA GLY A 41 14.84 1.48 -18.67
C GLY A 41 14.80 2.46 -17.48
N ALA A 42 13.66 2.59 -16.78
CA ALA A 42 13.62 3.29 -15.51
C ALA A 42 14.52 2.57 -14.49
N THR A 43 15.26 3.35 -13.71
CA THR A 43 16.15 2.84 -12.66
C THR A 43 15.48 3.03 -11.30
N GLU A 44 15.28 1.96 -10.57
CA GLU A 44 14.79 2.01 -9.20
C GLU A 44 15.93 2.43 -8.25
N VAL A 45 15.61 3.34 -7.31
CA VAL A 45 16.53 3.87 -6.29
C VAL A 45 15.90 3.65 -4.92
N GLU A 46 16.50 2.78 -4.12
CA GLU A 46 16.00 2.49 -2.77
C GLU A 46 16.28 3.66 -1.82
N LEU A 47 15.23 4.24 -1.26
CA LEU A 47 15.26 5.36 -0.32
C LEU A 47 14.20 5.18 0.78
N PRO A 48 14.47 5.59 2.03
CA PRO A 48 13.42 5.68 3.04
C PRO A 48 12.22 6.49 2.53
N ILE A 49 11.01 5.97 2.70
CA ILE A 49 9.78 6.58 2.15
C ILE A 49 9.63 8.05 2.59
N GLY A 50 9.98 8.36 3.84
CA GLY A 50 9.95 9.73 4.36
C GLY A 50 10.91 10.70 3.66
N GLN A 51 11.89 10.21 2.91
CA GLN A 51 12.85 11.04 2.16
C GLN A 51 12.41 11.30 0.70
N HIS A 52 11.38 10.63 0.20
CA HIS A 52 10.98 10.74 -1.21
C HIS A 52 10.65 12.17 -1.62
N VAL A 53 9.93 12.94 -0.79
CA VAL A 53 9.57 14.33 -1.13
C VAL A 53 10.80 15.22 -1.22
N ALA A 54 11.73 15.09 -0.28
CA ALA A 54 12.98 15.86 -0.29
C ALA A 54 13.87 15.46 -1.47
N ALA A 55 14.00 14.18 -1.77
CA ALA A 55 14.78 13.68 -2.90
C ALA A 55 14.21 14.13 -4.27
N LEU A 56 12.87 14.20 -4.40
CA LEU A 56 12.19 14.76 -5.57
C LEU A 56 12.46 16.27 -5.71
N ALA A 57 12.38 17.02 -4.61
CA ALA A 57 12.67 18.46 -4.60
C ALA A 57 14.12 18.77 -4.96
N ALA A 58 15.05 17.93 -4.49
CA ALA A 58 16.50 18.07 -4.80
C ALA A 58 16.90 17.52 -6.18
N GLY A 59 15.98 16.95 -6.95
CA GLY A 59 16.27 16.34 -8.25
C GLY A 59 17.15 15.08 -8.17
N GLN A 60 17.22 14.44 -7.02
CA GLN A 60 17.95 13.16 -6.85
C GLN A 60 17.22 11.99 -7.50
N ILE A 61 15.90 12.04 -7.51
CA ILE A 61 15.00 11.12 -8.21
C ILE A 61 14.00 11.91 -9.04
N ASP A 62 13.47 11.30 -10.09
CA ASP A 62 12.56 11.93 -11.04
C ASP A 62 11.08 11.59 -10.76
N GLY A 63 10.85 10.51 -10.04
CA GLY A 63 9.56 10.03 -9.56
C GLY A 63 9.73 9.16 -8.32
N ALA A 64 8.64 8.76 -7.69
CA ALA A 64 8.67 7.80 -6.60
C ALA A 64 7.43 6.89 -6.61
N TYR A 65 7.67 5.60 -6.43
CA TYR A 65 6.67 4.66 -5.93
C TYR A 65 6.62 4.85 -4.41
N THR A 66 5.54 5.43 -3.93
CA THR A 66 5.44 5.85 -2.53
C THR A 66 4.09 5.49 -1.93
N LEU A 67 4.00 5.61 -0.63
CA LEU A 67 2.81 5.32 0.16
C LEU A 67 2.34 6.58 0.89
N GLU A 68 1.11 6.57 1.36
CA GLU A 68 0.62 7.59 2.28
C GLU A 68 1.32 7.47 3.66
N PRO A 69 1.57 8.56 4.37
CA PRO A 69 1.14 9.95 4.09
C PRO A 69 2.09 10.74 3.17
N THR A 70 3.16 10.13 2.65
CA THR A 70 4.21 10.84 1.89
C THR A 70 3.65 11.50 0.61
N GLY A 71 2.74 10.83 -0.10
CA GLY A 71 2.06 11.40 -1.26
C GLY A 71 1.28 12.67 -0.91
N THR A 72 0.51 12.62 0.17
CA THR A 72 -0.25 13.78 0.66
C THR A 72 0.65 14.91 1.15
N ILE A 73 1.73 14.62 1.87
CA ILE A 73 2.70 15.63 2.33
C ILE A 73 3.28 16.40 1.14
N GLY A 74 3.74 15.70 0.11
CA GLY A 74 4.33 16.34 -1.06
C GLY A 74 3.32 17.20 -1.83
N ARG A 75 2.05 16.78 -1.92
CA ARG A 75 0.97 17.54 -2.52
C ARG A 75 0.64 18.80 -1.70
N MET A 76 0.52 18.69 -0.39
CA MET A 76 0.23 19.82 0.49
C MET A 76 1.33 20.88 0.47
N ASN A 77 2.58 20.45 0.35
CA ASN A 77 3.74 21.35 0.24
C ASN A 77 3.88 21.97 -1.16
N GLY A 78 3.04 21.61 -2.12
CA GLY A 78 3.14 22.07 -3.51
C GLY A 78 4.41 21.57 -4.24
N THR A 79 5.12 20.60 -3.68
CA THR A 79 6.39 20.07 -4.21
C THR A 79 6.15 18.97 -5.24
N THR A 80 5.17 18.12 -4.98
CA THR A 80 4.92 16.94 -5.80
C THR A 80 3.43 16.82 -6.19
N ARG A 81 3.20 16.06 -7.22
CA ARG A 81 1.86 15.63 -7.64
C ARG A 81 1.82 14.13 -7.82
N VAL A 82 0.64 13.54 -7.67
CA VAL A 82 0.39 12.15 -8.01
C VAL A 82 0.31 12.03 -9.53
N LEU A 83 1.09 11.12 -10.11
CA LEU A 83 0.98 10.74 -11.51
C LEU A 83 -0.17 9.76 -11.71
N GLU A 84 -0.18 8.72 -10.89
CA GLU A 84 -1.17 7.64 -10.91
C GLU A 84 -1.34 7.05 -9.51
N ALA A 85 -2.57 6.79 -9.12
CA ALA A 85 -2.92 6.08 -7.89
C ALA A 85 -3.47 4.67 -8.22
N GLY A 86 -3.51 3.77 -7.22
CA GLY A 86 -4.01 2.41 -7.43
C GLY A 86 -3.13 1.55 -8.34
N VAL A 87 -1.84 1.89 -8.43
CA VAL A 87 -0.89 1.22 -9.35
C VAL A 87 -0.74 -0.28 -9.09
N ILE A 88 -0.90 -0.74 -7.84
CA ILE A 88 -0.86 -2.18 -7.54
C ILE A 88 -2.09 -2.87 -8.12
N SER A 89 -3.27 -2.32 -7.90
CA SER A 89 -4.53 -2.86 -8.45
C SER A 89 -4.44 -2.99 -9.98
N ARG A 90 -4.02 -1.94 -10.65
CA ARG A 90 -3.89 -1.90 -12.11
C ARG A 90 -2.81 -2.83 -12.65
N TYR A 91 -1.58 -2.67 -12.18
CA TYR A 91 -0.40 -3.30 -12.80
C TYR A 91 -0.03 -4.64 -12.20
N VAL A 92 -0.40 -4.91 -10.93
CA VAL A 92 -0.10 -6.19 -10.28
C VAL A 92 -1.30 -7.11 -10.30
N LEU A 93 -2.47 -6.61 -9.86
CA LEU A 93 -3.68 -7.42 -9.78
C LEU A 93 -4.43 -7.53 -11.12
N GLY A 94 -4.18 -6.61 -12.04
CA GLY A 94 -4.77 -6.62 -13.39
C GLY A 94 -6.21 -6.13 -13.44
N ASP A 95 -6.68 -5.49 -12.37
CA ASP A 95 -8.00 -4.86 -12.28
C ASP A 95 -7.85 -3.55 -11.49
N PRO A 96 -8.07 -2.37 -12.10
CA PRO A 96 -7.93 -1.08 -11.42
C PRO A 96 -8.83 -0.90 -10.20
N MET A 97 -9.92 -1.67 -10.12
CA MET A 97 -10.87 -1.62 -9.01
C MET A 97 -10.64 -2.72 -7.96
N ALA A 98 -9.70 -3.64 -8.21
CA ALA A 98 -9.39 -4.69 -7.24
C ALA A 98 -8.86 -4.09 -5.93
N PRO A 99 -9.34 -4.55 -4.78
CA PRO A 99 -8.76 -4.14 -3.50
C PRO A 99 -7.33 -4.68 -3.39
N TRP A 100 -6.42 -3.83 -2.93
CA TRP A 100 -5.07 -4.25 -2.59
C TRP A 100 -4.92 -4.36 -1.07
N PHE A 101 -4.67 -5.58 -0.61
CA PHE A 101 -4.47 -5.88 0.80
C PHE A 101 -2.98 -5.73 1.18
N GLY A 102 -2.50 -4.49 1.17
CA GLY A 102 -1.10 -4.14 1.45
C GLY A 102 -0.71 -4.17 2.93
N GLY A 103 -1.68 -4.30 3.82
CA GLY A 103 -1.49 -4.44 5.25
C GLY A 103 -2.61 -5.27 5.87
N SER A 104 -2.32 -5.92 6.99
CA SER A 104 -3.30 -6.75 7.70
C SER A 104 -3.12 -6.69 9.21
N ALA A 105 -4.19 -6.93 9.95
CA ALA A 105 -4.10 -7.34 11.34
C ALA A 105 -3.92 -8.85 11.38
N SER A 106 -2.87 -9.32 12.03
CA SER A 106 -2.54 -10.74 12.11
C SER A 106 -2.43 -11.19 13.55
N LEU A 107 -2.99 -12.35 13.86
CA LEU A 107 -2.79 -13.05 15.12
C LEU A 107 -1.98 -14.33 14.86
N ALA A 108 -1.04 -14.63 15.76
CA ALA A 108 -0.31 -15.87 15.68
C ALA A 108 -1.26 -17.08 15.86
N SER A 109 -1.08 -18.12 15.05
CA SER A 109 -1.96 -19.29 15.07
C SER A 109 -1.98 -19.99 16.42
N ASP A 110 -0.81 -20.07 17.10
CA ASP A 110 -0.73 -20.66 18.44
C ASP A 110 -1.42 -19.80 19.51
N PHE A 111 -1.42 -18.46 19.35
CA PHE A 111 -2.19 -17.57 20.22
C PHE A 111 -3.69 -17.83 20.08
N ILE A 112 -4.19 -17.96 18.85
CA ILE A 112 -5.60 -18.24 18.58
C ILE A 112 -6.01 -19.58 19.22
N GLN A 113 -5.17 -20.62 19.05
CA GLN A 113 -5.44 -21.94 19.62
C GLN A 113 -5.42 -21.96 21.14
N LYS A 114 -4.46 -21.27 21.76
CA LYS A 114 -4.31 -21.25 23.23
C LYS A 114 -5.28 -20.28 23.92
N ASN A 115 -5.72 -19.24 23.21
CA ASN A 115 -6.52 -18.15 23.79
C ASN A 115 -7.72 -17.78 22.90
N PRO A 116 -8.62 -18.71 22.57
CA PRO A 116 -9.69 -18.46 21.58
C PRO A 116 -10.61 -17.31 21.99
N GLU A 117 -10.95 -17.17 23.27
CA GLU A 117 -11.80 -16.08 23.75
C GLU A 117 -11.10 -14.70 23.65
N ALA A 118 -9.80 -14.64 23.90
CA ALA A 118 -9.05 -13.41 23.71
C ALA A 118 -8.95 -13.03 22.23
N ALA A 119 -8.75 -14.00 21.34
CA ALA A 119 -8.75 -13.79 19.90
C ALA A 119 -10.11 -13.26 19.41
N LYS A 120 -11.22 -13.83 19.84
CA LYS A 120 -12.58 -13.34 19.54
C LYS A 120 -12.80 -11.91 20.01
N LYS A 121 -12.39 -11.59 21.24
CA LYS A 121 -12.48 -10.23 21.80
C LYS A 121 -11.67 -9.23 20.97
N PHE A 122 -10.44 -9.58 20.57
CA PHE A 122 -9.60 -8.76 19.70
C PHE A 122 -10.26 -8.51 18.34
N ILE A 123 -10.73 -9.56 17.68
CA ILE A 123 -11.40 -9.46 16.37
C ILE A 123 -12.67 -8.59 16.48
N GLY A 124 -13.45 -8.75 17.54
CA GLY A 124 -14.61 -7.92 17.78
C GLY A 124 -14.27 -6.44 18.02
N ALA A 125 -13.20 -6.16 18.77
CA ALA A 125 -12.72 -4.80 18.98
C ALA A 125 -12.19 -4.18 17.68
N TYR A 126 -11.41 -4.93 16.92
CA TYR A 126 -10.91 -4.50 15.61
C TYR A 126 -12.05 -4.20 14.64
N GLY A 127 -13.07 -5.08 14.57
CA GLY A 127 -14.26 -4.88 13.75
C GLY A 127 -15.04 -3.60 14.11
N ARG A 128 -15.14 -3.26 15.40
CA ARG A 128 -15.73 -1.97 15.81
C ARG A 128 -14.91 -0.78 15.29
N GLY A 129 -13.58 -0.86 15.33
CA GLY A 129 -12.71 0.17 14.76
C GLY A 129 -12.91 0.31 13.25
N VAL A 130 -12.97 -0.79 12.53
CA VAL A 130 -13.26 -0.80 11.07
C VAL A 130 -14.64 -0.19 10.79
N ALA A 131 -15.66 -0.53 11.56
CA ALA A 131 -16.99 0.04 11.43
C ALA A 131 -16.98 1.57 11.65
N LEU A 132 -16.22 2.05 12.64
CA LEU A 132 -16.07 3.49 12.90
C LEU A 132 -15.43 4.20 11.69
N VAL A 133 -14.34 3.66 11.13
CA VAL A 133 -13.68 4.25 9.95
C VAL A 133 -14.65 4.33 8.76
N ARG A 134 -15.47 3.30 8.55
CA ARG A 134 -16.43 3.23 7.44
C ARG A 134 -17.62 4.15 7.61
N THR A 135 -18.19 4.20 8.81
CA THR A 135 -19.46 4.91 9.06
C THR A 135 -19.28 6.34 9.54
N LYS A 136 -18.15 6.63 10.19
CA LYS A 136 -17.83 7.94 10.77
C LYS A 136 -16.38 8.36 10.47
N PRO A 137 -16.00 8.49 9.18
CA PRO A 137 -14.62 8.76 8.80
C PRO A 137 -14.05 10.05 9.40
N VAL A 138 -14.85 11.08 9.56
CA VAL A 138 -14.43 12.36 10.18
C VAL A 138 -14.08 12.16 11.65
N GLU A 139 -14.91 11.43 12.40
CA GLU A 139 -14.64 11.07 13.79
C GLU A 139 -13.41 10.15 13.91
N ALA A 140 -13.30 9.16 13.03
CA ALA A 140 -12.18 8.23 13.03
C ALA A 140 -10.82 8.91 12.82
N ARG A 141 -10.76 9.99 12.02
CA ARG A 141 -9.52 10.74 11.74
C ARG A 141 -8.86 11.31 12.97
N GLN A 142 -9.63 11.67 14.02
CA GLN A 142 -9.04 12.18 15.27
C GLN A 142 -8.13 11.18 15.97
N PHE A 143 -8.34 9.87 15.73
CA PHE A 143 -7.51 8.79 16.27
C PHE A 143 -6.21 8.55 15.49
N LEU A 144 -5.97 9.27 14.40
CA LEU A 144 -4.66 9.26 13.74
C LEU A 144 -3.62 9.94 14.62
N LYS A 145 -4.00 11.03 15.27
CA LYS A 145 -3.15 11.75 16.23
C LYS A 145 -2.87 10.89 17.46
N GLY A 146 -1.60 10.82 17.84
CA GLY A 146 -1.15 10.09 19.03
C GLY A 146 -1.01 8.57 18.86
N TYR A 147 -1.57 8.00 17.77
CA TYR A 147 -1.41 6.57 17.43
C TYR A 147 -0.63 6.35 16.13
N THR A 148 -0.42 7.41 15.37
CA THR A 148 0.36 7.40 14.13
C THR A 148 1.23 8.66 14.07
N ALA A 149 2.11 8.76 13.06
CA ALA A 149 2.87 9.99 12.80
C ALA A 149 2.06 11.05 12.02
N ILE A 150 0.75 10.87 11.91
CA ILE A 150 -0.14 11.79 11.17
C ILE A 150 -0.75 12.79 12.15
N GLU A 151 -0.34 14.05 12.01
CA GLU A 151 -0.76 15.13 12.92
C GLU A 151 -1.15 16.40 12.17
N GLY A 152 -1.79 17.33 12.88
CA GLY A 152 -2.16 18.64 12.37
C GLY A 152 -3.07 18.57 11.13
N PRO A 153 -2.88 19.45 10.15
CA PRO A 153 -3.70 19.48 8.93
C PRO A 153 -3.65 18.18 8.13
N LEU A 154 -2.58 17.39 8.28
CA LEU A 154 -2.43 16.10 7.58
C LEU A 154 -3.54 15.11 7.97
N THR A 155 -4.09 15.20 9.17
CA THR A 155 -5.18 14.32 9.64
C THR A 155 -6.44 14.42 8.79
N SER A 156 -6.75 15.58 8.24
CA SER A 156 -7.90 15.78 7.36
C SER A 156 -7.63 15.43 5.90
N GLU A 157 -6.38 15.53 5.48
CA GLU A 157 -5.99 15.42 4.07
C GLU A 157 -5.58 14.01 3.64
N VAL A 158 -4.97 13.22 4.54
CA VAL A 158 -4.55 11.87 4.20
C VAL A 158 -5.76 10.98 3.88
N PRO A 159 -5.75 10.22 2.78
CA PRO A 159 -6.81 9.25 2.51
C PRO A 159 -6.82 8.16 3.58
N LEU A 160 -8.00 7.80 4.08
CA LEU A 160 -8.17 6.66 4.96
C LEU A 160 -8.12 5.36 4.15
N ALA A 161 -7.46 4.35 4.71
CA ALA A 161 -7.49 3.02 4.12
C ALA A 161 -8.90 2.41 4.18
N ALA A 162 -9.26 1.66 3.16
CA ALA A 162 -10.39 0.75 3.22
C ALA A 162 -9.96 -0.54 3.94
N TYR A 163 -10.88 -1.15 4.65
CA TYR A 163 -10.65 -2.39 5.39
C TYR A 163 -11.66 -3.45 4.97
N THR A 164 -11.23 -4.71 4.91
CA THR A 164 -12.08 -5.87 4.69
C THR A 164 -11.91 -6.80 5.89
N MET A 165 -13.00 -7.13 6.55
CA MET A 165 -12.98 -8.08 7.67
C MET A 165 -12.90 -9.51 7.14
N TYR A 166 -12.41 -10.43 7.96
CA TYR A 166 -12.17 -11.82 7.57
C TYR A 166 -13.40 -12.53 6.94
N ASN A 167 -14.60 -12.17 7.37
CA ASN A 167 -15.86 -12.73 6.90
C ASN A 167 -16.50 -11.97 5.72
N GLU A 168 -15.81 -10.98 5.18
CA GLU A 168 -16.27 -10.14 4.07
C GLU A 168 -15.52 -10.44 2.76
N PHE A 169 -14.46 -11.26 2.80
CA PHE A 169 -13.72 -11.60 1.59
C PHE A 169 -14.60 -12.34 0.59
N THR A 170 -14.72 -11.78 -0.60
CA THR A 170 -15.34 -12.45 -1.73
C THR A 170 -14.35 -13.40 -2.42
N PRO A 171 -14.81 -14.37 -3.21
CA PRO A 171 -13.90 -15.19 -4.03
C PRO A 171 -13.01 -14.37 -4.96
N ALA A 172 -13.51 -13.24 -5.47
CA ALA A 172 -12.73 -12.32 -6.30
C ALA A 172 -11.60 -11.64 -5.49
N ASP A 173 -11.88 -11.21 -4.26
CA ASP A 173 -10.87 -10.62 -3.37
C ASP A 173 -9.75 -11.62 -3.08
N VAL A 174 -10.10 -12.87 -2.76
CA VAL A 174 -9.12 -13.94 -2.53
C VAL A 174 -8.29 -14.20 -3.79
N ALA A 175 -8.91 -14.24 -4.97
CA ALA A 175 -8.21 -14.42 -6.23
C ALA A 175 -7.24 -13.27 -6.54
N HIS A 176 -7.63 -12.01 -6.31
CA HIS A 176 -6.75 -10.85 -6.46
C HIS A 176 -5.61 -10.88 -5.44
N PHE A 177 -5.90 -11.21 -4.19
CA PHE A 177 -4.87 -11.34 -3.16
C PHE A 177 -3.89 -12.47 -3.49
N GLN A 178 -4.37 -13.57 -4.07
CA GLN A 178 -3.52 -14.68 -4.56
C GLN A 178 -2.56 -14.21 -5.65
N LYS A 179 -3.01 -13.39 -6.62
CA LYS A 179 -2.13 -12.82 -7.66
C LYS A 179 -0.97 -12.01 -7.07
N PHE A 180 -1.21 -11.29 -5.97
CA PHE A 180 -0.17 -10.57 -5.27
C PHE A 180 0.89 -11.54 -4.70
N PHE A 181 0.48 -12.62 -4.05
CA PHE A 181 1.40 -13.65 -3.53
C PHE A 181 2.10 -14.43 -4.65
N ASP A 182 1.39 -14.74 -5.72
CA ASP A 182 1.96 -15.44 -6.87
C ASP A 182 3.09 -14.64 -7.51
N LEU A 183 3.00 -13.30 -7.60
CA LEU A 183 4.09 -12.45 -8.06
C LEU A 183 5.40 -12.70 -7.28
N PHE A 184 5.34 -12.79 -5.95
CA PHE A 184 6.52 -13.03 -5.13
C PHE A 184 7.07 -14.46 -5.28
N SER A 185 6.19 -15.42 -5.53
CA SER A 185 6.59 -16.80 -5.87
C SER A 185 7.26 -16.85 -7.23
N GLU A 186 6.71 -16.20 -8.25
CA GLU A 186 7.27 -16.12 -9.61
C GLU A 186 8.63 -15.42 -9.64
N LYS A 187 8.83 -14.42 -8.79
CA LYS A 187 10.12 -13.73 -8.63
C LYS A 187 11.11 -14.50 -7.74
N GLY A 188 10.77 -15.70 -7.28
CA GLY A 188 11.64 -16.55 -6.45
C GLY A 188 11.88 -16.03 -5.03
N ILE A 189 11.06 -15.07 -4.56
CA ILE A 189 11.17 -14.50 -3.23
C ILE A 189 10.61 -15.47 -2.19
N PHE A 190 9.48 -16.12 -2.50
CA PHE A 190 8.98 -17.22 -1.71
C PHE A 190 9.56 -18.54 -2.23
N SER A 191 10.04 -19.38 -1.32
CA SER A 191 10.59 -20.72 -1.65
C SER A 191 9.54 -21.69 -2.17
N LYS A 192 8.27 -21.40 -1.94
CA LYS A 192 7.12 -22.18 -2.43
C LYS A 192 5.92 -21.25 -2.63
N ARG A 193 4.98 -21.69 -3.46
CA ARG A 193 3.71 -20.97 -3.61
C ARG A 193 2.93 -21.01 -2.31
N LEU A 194 2.53 -19.83 -1.82
CA LEU A 194 1.69 -19.67 -0.64
C LEU A 194 0.24 -19.49 -1.07
N LEU A 195 -0.67 -20.24 -0.45
CA LEU A 195 -2.10 -20.16 -0.74
C LEU A 195 -2.76 -19.18 0.24
N VAL A 196 -3.24 -18.06 -0.27
CA VAL A 196 -3.88 -17.00 0.53
C VAL A 196 -5.04 -17.54 1.36
N ASP A 197 -5.90 -18.38 0.76
CA ASP A 197 -7.05 -18.94 1.47
C ASP A 197 -6.67 -19.72 2.74
N SER A 198 -5.52 -20.38 2.73
CA SER A 198 -5.02 -21.11 3.91
C SER A 198 -4.50 -20.21 5.04
N MET A 199 -4.25 -18.93 4.76
CA MET A 199 -3.75 -17.94 5.72
C MET A 199 -4.85 -17.05 6.29
N LEU A 200 -6.02 -17.04 5.67
CA LEU A 200 -7.14 -16.26 6.14
C LEU A 200 -7.78 -16.92 7.38
N TYR A 201 -8.09 -16.09 8.36
CA TYR A 201 -8.87 -16.52 9.52
C TYR A 201 -10.28 -16.96 9.05
N LYS A 202 -10.79 -18.07 9.58
CA LYS A 202 -12.09 -18.65 9.15
C LYS A 202 -13.19 -18.53 10.22
N GLY A 203 -12.87 -18.03 11.42
CA GLY A 203 -13.80 -17.97 12.57
C GLY A 203 -13.46 -18.93 13.68
#